data_6f5ce63f87dbb4bf1d15cb9631f4dbaf
#
_entry.id   6f5ce63f87dbb4bf1d15cb9631f4dbaf
#
_cell.length_a   1.000
_cell.length_b   1.000
_cell.length_c   1.000
_cell.angle_alpha   90.00
_cell.angle_beta   90.00
_cell.angle_gamma   90.00
#
_symmetry.space_group_name_H-M   'P 1'
#
loop_
_entity.id
_entity.type
_entity.pdbx_description
1 polymer ?
#
loop_
_entity_poly.entity_id
_entity_poly.type
_entity_poly.pdbx_seq_one_letter_code
_entity_poly.pdbx_strand_id
1 'polypeptide(L)'
;RKYGLERKQFGKPLAQTQLYQKKLADMQTEISLGLQGSLKLGRLLDSGKASTDLISLMKRNNCGKALEIARLSRDMHGGNGISSSFGVMRHSQNLETVNTYEGTHDIHALILGRGQTGLQAFF
;
A
#
# COMPACT_ATOMS: atom_id res chain seq x y z
N ARG A 1 9.06 -11.51 -3.54
CA ARG A 1 9.08 -12.98 -3.38
C ARG A 1 10.22 -13.63 -4.17
N LYS A 2 10.37 -13.33 -5.48
CA LYS A 2 11.42 -13.92 -6.33
C LYS A 2 12.80 -13.69 -5.72
N TYR A 3 13.16 -12.45 -5.41
CA TYR A 3 14.44 -12.11 -4.80
C TYR A 3 14.76 -12.94 -3.54
N GLY A 4 13.79 -13.08 -2.63
CA GLY A 4 13.98 -13.84 -1.38
C GLY A 4 14.17 -15.34 -1.58
N LEU A 5 13.63 -15.91 -2.66
CA LEU A 5 13.84 -17.31 -3.03
C LEU A 5 15.22 -17.56 -3.66
N GLU A 6 15.75 -16.58 -4.38
CA GLU A 6 17.02 -16.68 -5.11
C GLU A 6 18.22 -16.23 -4.27
N ARG A 7 18.08 -15.15 -3.49
CA ARG A 7 19.16 -14.59 -2.67
C ARG A 7 19.43 -15.45 -1.45
N LYS A 8 20.67 -15.89 -1.31
CA LYS A 8 21.13 -16.68 -0.17
C LYS A 8 21.99 -15.82 0.77
N GLN A 9 21.79 -15.98 2.07
CA GLN A 9 22.66 -15.55 3.16
C GLN A 9 22.69 -16.64 4.23
N PHE A 10 23.82 -16.78 4.91
CA PHE A 10 24.00 -17.83 5.92
C PHE A 10 23.66 -19.24 5.40
N GLY A 11 24.01 -19.52 4.14
CA GLY A 11 23.82 -20.83 3.50
C GLY A 11 22.40 -21.17 3.07
N LYS A 12 21.41 -20.27 3.21
CA LYS A 12 20.00 -20.52 2.87
C LYS A 12 19.32 -19.32 2.21
N PRO A 13 18.23 -19.55 1.45
CA PRO A 13 17.44 -18.45 0.88
C PRO A 13 16.91 -17.51 1.96
N LEU A 14 16.85 -16.19 1.69
CA LEU A 14 16.26 -15.20 2.61
C LEU A 14 14.81 -15.54 2.95
N ALA A 15 14.06 -16.06 1.97
CA ALA A 15 12.66 -16.47 2.14
C ALA A 15 12.47 -17.62 3.15
N GLN A 16 13.53 -18.29 3.57
CA GLN A 16 13.48 -19.33 4.61
C GLN A 16 13.53 -18.76 6.03
N THR A 17 13.69 -17.44 6.18
CA THR A 17 13.74 -16.79 7.51
C THR A 17 12.35 -16.36 7.96
N GLN A 18 12.08 -16.44 9.27
CA GLN A 18 10.77 -16.10 9.84
C GLN A 18 10.36 -14.66 9.56
N LEU A 19 11.27 -13.69 9.74
CA LEU A 19 10.96 -12.27 9.50
C LEU A 19 10.65 -11.98 8.02
N TYR A 20 11.31 -12.67 7.10
CA TYR A 20 11.03 -12.53 5.68
C TYR A 20 9.63 -13.07 5.34
N GLN A 21 9.29 -14.26 5.84
CA GLN A 21 7.97 -14.86 5.63
C GLN A 21 6.86 -14.03 6.27
N LYS A 22 7.08 -13.50 7.48
CA LYS A 22 6.12 -12.59 8.12
C LYS A 22 5.84 -11.36 7.24
N LYS A 23 6.89 -10.70 6.74
CA LYS A 23 6.73 -9.55 5.85
C LYS A 23 5.94 -9.89 4.58
N LEU A 24 6.17 -11.07 3.98
CA LEU A 24 5.39 -11.51 2.82
C LEU A 24 3.92 -11.76 3.17
N ALA A 25 3.63 -12.35 4.33
CA ALA A 25 2.27 -12.59 4.79
C ALA A 25 1.53 -11.27 5.05
N ASP A 26 2.17 -10.32 5.72
CA ASP A 26 1.61 -8.97 5.96
C ASP A 26 1.26 -8.27 4.63
N MET A 27 2.20 -8.28 3.66
CA MET A 27 1.97 -7.71 2.34
C MET A 27 0.79 -8.37 1.63
N GLN A 28 0.72 -9.70 1.64
CA GLN A 28 -0.37 -10.44 0.99
C GLN A 28 -1.72 -10.11 1.61
N THR A 29 -1.79 -9.99 2.92
CA THR A 29 -3.00 -9.62 3.64
C THR A 29 -3.51 -8.25 3.18
N GLU A 30 -2.67 -7.22 3.22
CA GLU A 30 -3.04 -5.86 2.83
C GLU A 30 -3.42 -5.75 1.34
N ILE A 31 -2.69 -6.44 0.46
CA ILE A 31 -3.01 -6.49 -0.98
C ILE A 31 -4.39 -7.13 -1.20
N SER A 32 -4.65 -8.26 -0.53
CA SER A 32 -5.92 -8.99 -0.69
C SER A 32 -7.10 -8.15 -0.20
N LEU A 33 -6.99 -7.51 0.96
CA LEU A 33 -8.02 -6.64 1.51
C LEU A 33 -8.24 -5.40 0.63
N GLY A 34 -7.17 -4.76 0.16
CA GLY A 34 -7.25 -3.62 -0.74
C GLY A 34 -7.93 -3.94 -2.06
N LEU A 35 -7.62 -5.10 -2.65
CA LEU A 35 -8.28 -5.57 -3.89
C LEU A 35 -9.78 -5.84 -3.68
N GLN A 36 -10.17 -6.47 -2.57
CA GLN A 36 -11.58 -6.69 -2.25
C GLN A 36 -12.33 -5.37 -2.02
N GLY A 37 -11.70 -4.43 -1.32
CA GLY A 37 -12.26 -3.08 -1.13
C GLY A 37 -12.47 -2.35 -2.46
N SER A 38 -11.48 -2.41 -3.36
CA SER A 38 -11.58 -1.81 -4.71
C SER A 38 -12.67 -2.44 -5.54
N LEU A 39 -12.79 -3.78 -5.52
CA LEU A 39 -13.86 -4.50 -6.22
C LEU A 39 -15.24 -4.09 -5.70
N LYS A 40 -15.39 -4.00 -4.38
CA LYS A 40 -16.65 -3.56 -3.76
C LYS A 40 -16.99 -2.13 -4.13
N LEU A 41 -16.00 -1.22 -4.10
CA LEU A 41 -16.19 0.18 -4.51
C LEU A 41 -16.61 0.26 -5.99
N GLY A 42 -15.95 -0.46 -6.89
CA GLY A 42 -16.31 -0.50 -8.31
C GLY A 42 -17.77 -0.91 -8.52
N ARG A 43 -18.22 -1.99 -7.88
CA ARG A 43 -19.62 -2.44 -7.95
C ARG A 43 -20.62 -1.43 -7.39
N LEU A 44 -20.24 -0.67 -6.37
CA LEU A 44 -21.09 0.39 -5.83
C LEU A 44 -21.14 1.61 -6.75
N LEU A 45 -20.04 1.94 -7.42
CA LEU A 45 -20.00 2.99 -8.45
C LEU A 45 -20.90 2.62 -9.63
N ASP A 46 -20.79 1.40 -10.15
CA ASP A 46 -21.63 0.90 -11.27
C ASP A 46 -23.12 0.95 -10.94
N SER A 47 -23.48 0.74 -9.68
CA SER A 47 -24.87 0.78 -9.20
C SER A 47 -25.35 2.16 -8.73
N GLY A 48 -24.51 3.21 -8.80
CA GLY A 48 -24.82 4.55 -8.33
C GLY A 48 -24.96 4.69 -6.81
N LYS A 49 -24.38 3.74 -6.04
CA LYS A 49 -24.51 3.67 -4.57
C LYS A 49 -23.20 4.00 -3.81
N ALA A 50 -22.15 4.36 -4.54
CA ALA A 50 -20.88 4.74 -3.89
C ALA A 50 -21.00 6.12 -3.23
N SER A 51 -20.58 6.23 -1.97
CA SER A 51 -20.41 7.51 -1.30
C SER A 51 -19.02 8.10 -1.56
N THR A 52 -18.90 9.43 -1.46
CA THR A 52 -17.60 10.11 -1.53
C THR A 52 -16.65 9.65 -0.43
N ASP A 53 -17.18 9.35 0.76
CA ASP A 53 -16.39 8.84 1.88
C ASP A 53 -15.76 7.48 1.56
N LEU A 54 -16.49 6.60 0.87
CA LEU A 54 -15.95 5.30 0.48
C LEU A 54 -14.83 5.43 -0.56
N ILE A 55 -14.94 6.38 -1.48
CA ILE A 55 -13.85 6.71 -2.43
C ILE A 55 -12.62 7.20 -1.68
N SER A 56 -12.80 8.12 -0.74
CA SER A 56 -11.72 8.64 0.11
C SER A 56 -11.08 7.53 0.98
N LEU A 57 -11.90 6.65 1.54
CA LEU A 57 -11.43 5.49 2.30
C LEU A 57 -10.51 4.60 1.46
N MET A 58 -10.95 4.24 0.25
CA MET A 58 -10.18 3.33 -0.60
C MET A 58 -8.91 3.98 -1.14
N LYS A 59 -8.97 5.26 -1.53
CA LYS A 59 -7.76 6.00 -1.94
C LYS A 59 -6.76 6.06 -0.80
N ARG A 60 -7.19 6.47 0.38
CA ARG A 60 -6.32 6.57 1.56
C ARG A 60 -5.69 5.22 1.92
N ASN A 61 -6.51 4.18 2.03
CA ASN A 61 -6.03 2.84 2.39
C ASN A 61 -5.05 2.30 1.34
N ASN A 62 -5.47 2.24 0.07
CA ASN A 62 -4.73 1.52 -0.95
C ASN A 62 -3.43 2.23 -1.32
N CYS A 63 -3.42 3.55 -1.43
CA CYS A 63 -2.19 4.29 -1.72
C CYS A 63 -1.20 4.22 -0.55
N GLY A 64 -1.68 4.39 0.69
CA GLY A 64 -0.84 4.28 1.90
C GLY A 64 -0.25 2.89 2.05
N LYS A 65 -1.07 1.84 1.92
CA LYS A 65 -0.60 0.45 2.03
C LYS A 65 0.34 0.05 0.89
N ALA A 66 0.07 0.48 -0.33
CA ALA A 66 0.98 0.24 -1.45
C ALA A 66 2.34 0.89 -1.22
N LEU A 67 2.39 2.11 -0.68
CA LEU A 67 3.63 2.79 -0.33
C LEU A 67 4.39 2.08 0.80
N GLU A 68 3.71 1.66 1.87
CA GLU A 68 4.29 0.86 2.95
C GLU A 68 4.91 -0.43 2.41
N ILE A 69 4.18 -1.15 1.55
CA ILE A 69 4.63 -2.39 0.90
C ILE A 69 5.86 -2.14 0.02
N ALA A 70 5.88 -1.07 -0.75
CA ALA A 70 7.01 -0.74 -1.60
C ALA A 70 8.27 -0.41 -0.78
N ARG A 71 8.14 0.36 0.30
CA ARG A 71 9.22 0.64 1.24
C ARG A 71 9.75 -0.62 1.92
N LEU A 72 8.84 -1.51 2.33
CA LEU A 72 9.19 -2.79 2.94
C LEU A 72 9.87 -3.72 1.93
N SER A 73 9.40 -3.75 0.68
CA SER A 73 10.04 -4.49 -0.41
C SER A 73 11.46 -4.00 -0.66
N ARG A 74 11.67 -2.66 -0.69
CA ARG A 74 13.01 -2.07 -0.79
C ARG A 74 13.91 -2.54 0.35
N ASP A 75 13.41 -2.52 1.59
CA ASP A 75 14.14 -3.00 2.77
C ASP A 75 14.53 -4.48 2.65
N MET A 76 13.60 -5.32 2.20
CA MET A 76 13.82 -6.76 2.01
C MET A 76 14.88 -7.11 0.94
N HIS A 77 15.23 -6.17 0.07
CA HIS A 77 16.31 -6.31 -0.90
C HIS A 77 17.67 -5.85 -0.35
N GLY A 78 17.73 -5.28 0.86
CA GLY A 78 18.95 -4.72 1.42
C GLY A 78 19.55 -3.63 0.52
N GLY A 79 20.87 -3.64 0.33
CA GLY A 79 21.56 -2.68 -0.55
C GLY A 79 21.08 -2.75 -2.01
N ASN A 80 20.71 -3.92 -2.49
CA ASN A 80 20.15 -4.11 -3.83
C ASN A 80 18.82 -3.37 -4.02
N GLY A 81 18.06 -3.13 -2.96
CA GLY A 81 16.80 -2.38 -2.99
C GLY A 81 16.97 -0.90 -3.31
N ILE A 82 18.18 -0.36 -3.19
CA ILE A 82 18.52 1.03 -3.53
C ILE A 82 18.94 1.16 -5.00
N SER A 83 19.42 0.05 -5.59
CA SER A 83 19.84 0.01 -6.99
C SER A 83 18.64 0.10 -7.94
N SER A 84 18.79 0.85 -9.03
CA SER A 84 17.81 0.92 -10.10
C SER A 84 17.58 -0.42 -10.82
N SER A 85 18.54 -1.34 -10.75
CA SER A 85 18.49 -2.65 -11.42
C SER A 85 17.37 -3.57 -10.89
N PHE A 86 16.92 -3.37 -9.65
CA PHE A 86 15.85 -4.17 -9.03
C PHE A 86 14.46 -3.53 -9.12
N GLY A 87 14.37 -2.27 -9.52
CA GLY A 87 13.11 -1.56 -9.74
C GLY A 87 12.29 -1.19 -8.50
N VAL A 88 12.60 -1.74 -7.32
CA VAL A 88 11.80 -1.51 -6.11
C VAL A 88 11.85 -0.06 -5.62
N MET A 89 12.99 0.62 -5.76
CA MET A 89 13.12 2.04 -5.43
C MET A 89 12.24 2.91 -6.33
N ARG A 90 12.18 2.61 -7.63
CA ARG A 90 11.30 3.31 -8.56
C ARG A 90 9.83 3.20 -8.15
N HIS A 91 9.38 2.01 -7.74
CA HIS A 91 8.01 1.84 -7.25
C HIS A 91 7.74 2.64 -5.98
N SER A 92 8.71 2.69 -5.04
CA SER A 92 8.59 3.53 -3.85
C SER A 92 8.43 5.01 -4.19
N GLN A 93 9.26 5.55 -5.09
CA GLN A 93 9.17 6.94 -5.55
C GLN A 93 7.84 7.24 -6.23
N ASN A 94 7.37 6.36 -7.12
CA ASN A 94 6.08 6.53 -7.79
C ASN A 94 4.94 6.54 -6.78
N LEU A 95 4.98 5.68 -5.76
CA LEU A 95 3.93 5.59 -4.75
C LEU A 95 3.95 6.74 -3.74
N GLU A 96 5.09 7.40 -3.50
CA GLU A 96 5.11 8.69 -2.81
C GLU A 96 4.25 9.73 -3.55
N THR A 97 4.38 9.78 -4.89
CA THR A 97 3.54 10.64 -5.73
C THR A 97 2.06 10.27 -5.62
N VAL A 98 1.74 8.99 -5.78
CA VAL A 98 0.36 8.49 -5.72
C VAL A 98 -0.28 8.76 -4.36
N ASN A 99 0.48 8.63 -3.27
CA ASN A 99 -0.01 8.91 -1.92
C ASN A 99 -0.22 10.41 -1.65
N THR A 100 0.41 11.27 -2.47
CA THR A 100 0.40 12.74 -2.28
C THR A 100 -0.67 13.44 -3.13
N TYR A 101 -0.82 13.08 -4.41
CA TYR A 101 -1.71 13.78 -5.34
C TYR A 101 -3.17 13.34 -5.21
N GLU A 102 -4.08 14.09 -5.86
CA GLU A 102 -5.53 13.82 -5.87
C GLU A 102 -6.13 13.76 -4.45
N GLY A 103 -5.62 14.60 -3.58
CA GLY A 103 -5.86 14.58 -2.14
C GLY A 103 -4.81 13.76 -1.40
N THR A 104 -4.10 14.40 -0.47
CA THR A 104 -3.11 13.72 0.37
C THR A 104 -3.76 12.69 1.28
N HIS A 105 -2.95 11.79 1.82
CA HIS A 105 -3.39 10.82 2.82
C HIS A 105 -4.14 11.47 3.99
N ASP A 106 -3.70 12.65 4.43
CA ASP A 106 -4.31 13.40 5.53
C ASP A 106 -5.60 14.11 5.11
N ILE A 107 -5.67 14.66 3.89
CA ILE A 107 -6.91 15.25 3.37
C ILE A 107 -8.03 14.21 3.33
N HIS A 108 -7.75 12.99 2.87
CA HIS A 108 -8.73 11.91 2.90
C HIS A 108 -9.11 11.49 4.33
N ALA A 109 -8.19 11.58 5.31
CA ALA A 109 -8.51 11.36 6.72
C ALA A 109 -9.51 12.41 7.23
N LEU A 110 -9.32 13.69 6.88
CA LEU A 110 -10.24 14.75 7.26
C LEU A 110 -11.64 14.60 6.63
N ILE A 111 -11.72 14.12 5.39
CA ILE A 111 -13.00 13.81 4.73
C ILE A 111 -13.73 12.71 5.51
N LEU A 112 -13.03 11.63 5.88
CA LEU A 112 -13.61 10.54 6.66
C LEU A 112 -14.00 10.98 8.07
N GLY A 113 -13.19 11.82 8.71
CA GLY A 113 -13.49 12.39 10.02
C GLY A 113 -14.76 13.22 10.01
N ARG A 114 -14.93 14.06 8.97
CA ARG A 114 -16.18 14.81 8.76
C ARG A 114 -17.39 13.89 8.57
N GLY A 115 -17.23 12.83 7.77
CA GLY A 115 -18.31 11.86 7.54
C GLY A 115 -18.79 11.17 8.84
N GLN A 116 -17.85 10.90 9.77
CA GLN A 116 -18.17 10.30 11.06
C GLN A 116 -18.76 11.27 12.09
N THR A 117 -18.30 12.50 12.10
CA THR A 117 -18.60 13.47 13.17
C THR A 117 -19.63 14.53 12.76
N GLY A 118 -19.85 14.72 11.47
CA GLY A 118 -20.61 15.84 10.92
C GLY A 118 -19.89 17.20 11.01
N LEU A 119 -18.68 17.24 11.56
CA LEU A 119 -17.90 18.48 11.77
C LEU A 119 -16.76 18.60 10.78
N GLN A 120 -16.61 19.77 10.18
CA GLN A 120 -15.52 20.09 9.28
C GLN A 120 -14.26 20.46 10.06
N ALA A 121 -13.12 19.84 9.72
CA ALA A 121 -11.82 20.18 10.31
C ALA A 121 -10.97 21.13 9.45
N PHE A 122 -11.45 21.53 8.27
CA PHE A 122 -10.83 22.59 7.47
C PHE A 122 -11.30 23.95 8.00
N PHE A 123 -10.36 24.89 8.14
CA PHE A 123 -10.62 26.28 8.55
C PHE A 123 -10.21 27.23 7.43
#